data_fef206e9cd91fb550c600f8ec8dbae0b
#
_entry.id   fef206e9cd91fb550c600f8ec8dbae0b
#
_cell.length_a   1.000
_cell.length_b   1.000
_cell.length_c   1.000
_cell.angle_alpha   90.00
_cell.angle_beta   90.00
_cell.angle_gamma   90.00
#
_symmetry.space_group_name_H-M   'P 1'
#
loop_
_entity.id
_entity.type
_entity.pdbx_description
1 polymer ?
#
loop_
_entity_poly.entity_id
_entity_poly.type
_entity_poly.pdbx_seq_one_letter_code
_entity_poly.pdbx_strand_id
1 'polypeptide(L)'
;MNLTFKLALVFFLLLTLSCKEQHLFSDQSELATVTRDFEDKQKALPHGDLFRIFTTSLTTEEREALMFLYAYMPIGDITDYSGDYYLMNVRYALKTRQEMPWGCRIPEREFRHFVLPVRVNNENLDESRKVFYEELKERVKNLSLYDAILEVNHWCHEKVIYTPSDSRTSSPLASVKTAYGRCGEESTFLVAALRSVGIPARQVYTPRWAHTDDNHAWVEAWVDGQWHFLGACEPEPVLDLGWFNAPASRGMLMHTKVFGRYNGPEEVMSRTSGYTEINVIGNYAPTTQATVTVTTPDNQPVKNAQVDFK
;
A
#
# COMPACT_ATOMS: atom_id res chain seq x y z
N MET A 1 -44.54 -6.63 67.03
CA MET A 1 -44.74 -6.93 65.60
C MET A 1 -43.71 -6.06 64.84
N ASN A 2 -42.53 -6.63 64.63
CA ASN A 2 -41.37 -5.91 64.09
C ASN A 2 -41.32 -6.04 62.57
N LEU A 3 -41.45 -4.88 61.92
CA LEU A 3 -41.33 -4.82 60.46
C LEU A 3 -39.87 -4.34 60.14
N THR A 4 -39.03 -5.30 59.80
CA THR A 4 -37.64 -5.04 59.38
C THR A 4 -37.64 -4.56 57.94
N PHE A 5 -37.34 -3.28 57.75
CA PHE A 5 -37.04 -2.70 56.42
C PHE A 5 -35.70 -3.23 55.91
N LYS A 6 -35.75 -4.07 54.89
CA LYS A 6 -34.56 -4.46 54.12
C LYS A 6 -34.27 -3.39 53.09
N LEU A 7 -33.24 -2.57 53.35
CA LEU A 7 -32.64 -1.62 52.41
C LEU A 7 -31.85 -2.43 51.36
N ALA A 8 -32.41 -2.59 50.18
CA ALA A 8 -31.70 -3.15 49.03
C ALA A 8 -30.78 -2.07 48.48
N LEU A 9 -29.51 -2.19 48.77
CA LEU A 9 -28.44 -1.38 48.20
C LEU A 9 -28.24 -1.82 46.74
N VAL A 10 -28.87 -1.13 45.78
CA VAL A 10 -28.59 -1.32 44.35
C VAL A 10 -27.25 -0.73 44.05
N PHE A 11 -26.23 -1.54 44.03
CA PHE A 11 -24.93 -1.18 43.48
C PHE A 11 -25.07 -1.00 41.97
N PHE A 12 -25.28 0.23 41.53
CA PHE A 12 -25.15 0.60 40.12
C PHE A 12 -23.67 0.50 39.79
N LEU A 13 -23.24 -0.65 39.30
CA LEU A 13 -21.94 -0.79 38.65
C LEU A 13 -22.00 0.04 37.37
N LEU A 14 -21.57 1.28 37.46
CA LEU A 14 -21.19 2.09 36.30
C LEU A 14 -19.99 1.37 35.66
N LEU A 15 -20.28 0.44 34.78
CA LEU A 15 -19.34 0.03 33.76
C LEU A 15 -19.06 1.27 32.92
N THR A 16 -18.07 2.05 33.34
CA THR A 16 -17.37 2.96 32.42
C THR A 16 -16.78 2.03 31.36
N LEU A 17 -17.52 1.84 30.28
CA LEU A 17 -16.94 1.44 29.00
C LEU A 17 -15.93 2.54 28.67
N SER A 18 -14.70 2.39 29.21
CA SER A 18 -13.54 3.09 28.70
C SER A 18 -13.49 2.67 27.26
N CYS A 19 -13.96 3.51 26.35
CA CYS A 19 -13.73 3.36 24.93
C CYS A 19 -12.21 3.39 24.82
N LYS A 20 -11.59 2.23 24.73
CA LYS A 20 -10.13 2.11 24.61
C LYS A 20 -9.80 2.87 23.34
N GLU A 21 -9.04 3.94 23.49
CA GLU A 21 -8.63 4.78 22.37
C GLU A 21 -7.97 3.87 21.32
N GLN A 22 -8.52 3.91 20.10
CA GLN A 22 -8.04 3.04 19.03
C GLN A 22 -6.83 3.70 18.39
N HIS A 23 -5.71 2.97 18.36
CA HIS A 23 -4.45 3.39 17.77
C HIS A 23 -4.18 2.66 16.45
N LEU A 24 -3.52 3.35 15.53
CA LEU A 24 -2.99 2.76 14.30
C LEU A 24 -1.69 2.00 14.56
N PHE A 25 -0.94 2.42 15.59
CA PHE A 25 0.35 1.82 15.98
C PHE A 25 0.22 1.14 17.34
N SER A 26 0.45 -0.17 17.37
CA SER A 26 0.65 -0.90 18.65
C SER A 26 2.08 -0.74 19.16
N ASP A 27 3.07 -0.57 18.28
CA ASP A 27 4.47 -0.34 18.63
C ASP A 27 4.75 1.16 18.82
N GLN A 28 5.03 1.54 20.07
CA GLN A 28 5.35 2.93 20.44
C GLN A 28 6.66 3.43 19.84
N SER A 29 7.60 2.55 19.51
CA SER A 29 8.88 2.93 18.87
C SER A 29 8.67 3.32 17.41
N GLU A 30 7.79 2.61 16.71
CA GLU A 30 7.36 2.96 15.35
C GLU A 30 6.60 4.29 15.35
N LEU A 31 5.64 4.47 16.26
CA LEU A 31 4.90 5.73 16.41
C LEU A 31 5.85 6.90 16.67
N ALA A 32 6.81 6.75 17.58
CA ALA A 32 7.81 7.79 17.86
C ALA A 32 8.66 8.14 16.64
N THR A 33 9.00 7.15 15.82
CA THR A 33 9.74 7.36 14.57
C THR A 33 8.91 8.15 13.56
N VAL A 34 7.66 7.77 13.35
CA VAL A 34 6.74 8.46 12.45
C VAL A 34 6.47 9.90 12.94
N THR A 35 6.27 10.07 14.23
CA THR A 35 6.06 11.40 14.83
C THR A 35 7.25 12.32 14.56
N ARG A 36 8.47 11.86 14.79
CA ARG A 36 9.67 12.62 14.50
C ARG A 36 9.79 12.98 13.01
N ASP A 37 9.60 12.00 12.13
CA ASP A 37 9.69 12.21 10.68
C ASP A 37 8.60 13.20 10.20
N PHE A 38 7.41 13.17 10.78
CA PHE A 38 6.34 14.12 10.55
C PHE A 38 6.71 15.54 11.03
N GLU A 39 7.23 15.67 12.25
CA GLU A 39 7.68 16.97 12.80
C GLU A 39 8.81 17.58 11.98
N ASP A 40 9.76 16.76 11.51
CA ASP A 40 10.85 17.22 10.65
C ASP A 40 10.29 17.69 9.28
N LYS A 41 9.31 16.98 8.70
CA LYS A 41 8.62 17.44 7.49
C LYS A 41 7.88 18.76 7.71
N GLN A 42 7.19 18.91 8.84
CA GLN A 42 6.48 20.13 9.19
C GLN A 42 7.44 21.32 9.38
N LYS A 43 8.58 21.10 10.04
CA LYS A 43 9.64 22.12 10.18
C LYS A 43 10.25 22.52 8.85
N ALA A 44 10.40 21.58 7.92
CA ALA A 44 10.92 21.85 6.57
C ALA A 44 9.94 22.65 5.70
N LEU A 45 8.65 22.64 6.02
CA LEU A 45 7.57 23.32 5.29
C LEU A 45 6.80 24.28 6.23
N PRO A 46 7.45 25.33 6.79
CA PRO A 46 6.90 26.11 7.89
C PRO A 46 5.84 27.13 7.47
N HIS A 47 5.64 27.36 6.19
CA HIS A 47 4.76 28.40 5.66
C HIS A 47 3.47 27.82 5.07
N GLY A 48 2.40 28.62 5.13
CA GLY A 48 1.09 28.25 4.62
C GLY A 48 0.27 27.38 5.57
N ASP A 49 -0.81 26.83 5.05
CA ASP A 49 -1.80 26.06 5.81
C ASP A 49 -1.76 24.54 5.49
N LEU A 50 -0.64 24.07 4.98
CA LEU A 50 -0.44 22.67 4.51
C LEU A 50 -0.79 21.62 5.58
N PHE A 51 -0.59 21.95 6.86
CA PHE A 51 -0.85 21.07 7.99
C PHE A 51 -2.11 21.44 8.77
N ARG A 52 -2.98 22.31 8.23
CA ARG A 52 -4.20 22.77 8.91
C ARG A 52 -5.13 21.64 9.34
N ILE A 53 -5.15 20.53 8.63
CA ILE A 53 -5.97 19.37 8.97
C ILE A 53 -5.71 18.86 10.40
N PHE A 54 -4.48 19.00 10.91
CA PHE A 54 -4.10 18.57 12.26
C PHE A 54 -4.65 19.48 13.37
N THR A 55 -5.23 20.62 13.04
CA THR A 55 -5.93 21.52 13.99
C THR A 55 -7.42 21.21 14.10
N THR A 56 -7.93 20.31 13.28
CA THR A 56 -9.34 19.89 13.32
C THR A 56 -9.56 18.76 14.33
N SER A 57 -10.82 18.46 14.62
CA SER A 57 -11.16 17.33 15.48
C SER A 57 -10.92 16.02 14.73
N LEU A 58 -9.91 15.27 15.17
CA LEU A 58 -9.51 13.97 14.64
C LEU A 58 -9.54 12.95 15.77
N THR A 59 -9.93 11.71 15.47
CA THR A 59 -9.66 10.60 16.39
C THR A 59 -8.16 10.33 16.45
N THR A 60 -7.69 9.60 17.45
CA THR A 60 -6.27 9.22 17.57
C THR A 60 -5.81 8.42 16.37
N GLU A 61 -6.61 7.45 15.94
CA GLU A 61 -6.30 6.62 14.77
C GLU A 61 -6.25 7.45 13.46
N GLU A 62 -7.19 8.40 13.27
CA GLU A 62 -7.15 9.32 12.12
C GLU A 62 -5.90 10.21 12.14
N ARG A 63 -5.55 10.74 13.32
CA ARG A 63 -4.36 11.57 13.48
C ARG A 63 -3.07 10.81 13.17
N GLU A 64 -2.91 9.62 13.72
CA GLU A 64 -1.75 8.76 13.49
C GLU A 64 -1.64 8.36 12.02
N ALA A 65 -2.76 8.03 11.36
CA ALA A 65 -2.81 7.70 9.94
C ALA A 65 -2.41 8.89 9.05
N LEU A 66 -2.94 10.08 9.36
CA LEU A 66 -2.54 11.30 8.65
C LEU A 66 -1.06 11.64 8.89
N MET A 67 -0.56 11.50 10.13
CA MET A 67 0.86 11.72 10.42
C MET A 67 1.74 10.79 9.58
N PHE A 68 1.40 9.51 9.48
CA PHE A 68 2.11 8.55 8.64
C PHE A 68 2.10 8.97 7.17
N LEU A 69 0.96 9.37 6.61
CA LEU A 69 0.88 9.83 5.23
C LEU A 69 1.73 11.10 5.02
N TYR A 70 1.56 12.11 5.86
CA TYR A 70 2.25 13.40 5.73
C TYR A 70 3.76 13.31 5.95
N ALA A 71 4.23 12.39 6.82
CA ALA A 71 5.66 12.17 7.02
C ALA A 71 6.36 11.73 5.72
N TYR A 72 5.69 10.92 4.90
CA TYR A 72 6.33 10.23 3.78
C TYR A 72 5.82 10.62 2.39
N MET A 73 4.65 11.27 2.26
CA MET A 73 4.18 11.68 0.94
C MET A 73 5.09 12.74 0.29
N PRO A 74 5.18 12.77 -1.06
CA PRO A 74 5.89 13.82 -1.78
C PRO A 74 5.36 15.22 -1.45
N ILE A 75 6.21 16.24 -1.56
CA ILE A 75 5.81 17.64 -1.34
C ILE A 75 4.69 18.03 -2.31
N GLY A 76 4.76 17.59 -3.58
CA GLY A 76 3.69 17.83 -4.55
C GLY A 76 2.34 17.31 -4.07
N ASP A 77 2.28 16.15 -3.42
CA ASP A 77 1.03 15.62 -2.89
C ASP A 77 0.47 16.50 -1.75
N ILE A 78 1.35 17.02 -0.89
CA ILE A 78 0.94 17.93 0.19
C ILE A 78 0.39 19.25 -0.36
N THR A 79 0.92 19.73 -1.50
CA THR A 79 0.54 21.03 -2.09
C THR A 79 -0.65 20.94 -3.04
N ASP A 80 -0.78 19.83 -3.76
CA ASP A 80 -1.78 19.68 -4.82
C ASP A 80 -3.13 19.19 -4.28
N TYR A 81 -3.15 18.55 -3.10
CA TYR A 81 -4.36 17.96 -2.51
C TYR A 81 -4.58 18.48 -1.09
N SER A 82 -5.85 18.73 -0.75
CA SER A 82 -6.22 19.26 0.55
C SER A 82 -6.09 18.23 1.68
N GLY A 83 -5.95 18.70 2.93
CA GLY A 83 -5.99 17.83 4.11
C GLY A 83 -7.31 17.05 4.23
N ASP A 84 -8.43 17.63 3.80
CA ASP A 84 -9.74 16.95 3.80
C ASP A 84 -9.77 15.79 2.80
N TYR A 85 -9.08 15.91 1.67
CA TYR A 85 -8.89 14.80 0.73
C TYR A 85 -8.18 13.63 1.39
N TYR A 86 -7.09 13.87 2.12
CA TYR A 86 -6.38 12.81 2.85
C TYR A 86 -7.19 12.24 3.99
N LEU A 87 -7.92 13.06 4.74
CA LEU A 87 -8.81 12.59 5.80
C LEU A 87 -9.92 11.70 5.26
N MET A 88 -10.51 12.05 4.12
CA MET A 88 -11.49 11.19 3.44
C MET A 88 -10.88 9.83 3.08
N ASN A 89 -9.68 9.81 2.49
CA ASN A 89 -8.98 8.56 2.14
C ASN A 89 -8.62 7.73 3.38
N VAL A 90 -8.19 8.35 4.47
CA VAL A 90 -7.93 7.69 5.76
C VAL A 90 -9.21 7.05 6.29
N ARG A 91 -10.33 7.79 6.32
CA ARG A 91 -11.61 7.29 6.81
C ARG A 91 -12.11 6.08 6.02
N TYR A 92 -11.99 6.09 4.70
CA TYR A 92 -12.33 4.93 3.87
C TYR A 92 -11.39 3.74 4.15
N ALA A 93 -10.09 3.96 4.33
CA ALA A 93 -9.17 2.88 4.69
C ALA A 93 -9.49 2.28 6.06
N LEU A 94 -9.73 3.11 7.08
CA LEU A 94 -10.10 2.64 8.43
C LEU A 94 -11.46 1.94 8.44
N LYS A 95 -12.42 2.42 7.65
CA LYS A 95 -13.74 1.80 7.48
C LYS A 95 -13.63 0.36 6.98
N THR A 96 -12.70 0.06 6.06
CA THR A 96 -12.53 -1.31 5.56
C THR A 96 -12.06 -2.28 6.63
N ARG A 97 -11.32 -1.82 7.66
CA ARG A 97 -10.93 -2.66 8.81
C ARG A 97 -12.14 -3.12 9.62
N GLN A 98 -13.22 -2.34 9.61
CA GLN A 98 -14.44 -2.62 10.39
C GLN A 98 -15.49 -3.39 9.56
N GLU A 99 -15.59 -3.08 8.27
CA GLU A 99 -16.68 -3.56 7.43
C GLU A 99 -16.31 -4.78 6.57
N MET A 100 -15.06 -4.97 6.20
CA MET A 100 -14.66 -6.10 5.35
C MET A 100 -14.36 -7.37 6.18
N PRO A 101 -14.71 -8.56 5.69
CA PRO A 101 -14.53 -9.82 6.42
C PRO A 101 -13.08 -10.11 6.80
N TRP A 102 -12.12 -9.55 6.07
CA TRP A 102 -10.68 -9.68 6.32
C TRP A 102 -10.08 -8.52 7.13
N GLY A 103 -10.84 -7.43 7.33
CA GLY A 103 -10.30 -6.17 7.84
C GLY A 103 -9.54 -6.29 9.16
N CYS A 104 -10.06 -7.05 10.12
CA CYS A 104 -9.39 -7.27 11.42
C CYS A 104 -8.23 -8.29 11.35
N ARG A 105 -8.11 -9.06 10.25
CA ARG A 105 -7.02 -10.05 10.06
C ARG A 105 -5.79 -9.46 9.37
N ILE A 106 -5.93 -8.28 8.75
CA ILE A 106 -4.80 -7.58 8.12
C ILE A 106 -3.89 -7.03 9.22
N PRO A 107 -2.61 -7.46 9.29
CA PRO A 107 -1.69 -6.95 10.29
C PRO A 107 -1.43 -5.45 10.10
N GLU A 108 -1.06 -4.77 11.18
CA GLU A 108 -0.86 -3.31 11.17
C GLU A 108 0.17 -2.85 10.14
N ARG A 109 1.29 -3.58 10.02
CA ARG A 109 2.33 -3.25 9.05
C ARG A 109 1.81 -3.29 7.62
N GLU A 110 1.11 -4.38 7.24
CA GLU A 110 0.53 -4.55 5.91
C GLU A 110 -0.54 -3.50 5.64
N PHE A 111 -1.35 -3.16 6.63
CA PHE A 111 -2.33 -2.10 6.52
C PHE A 111 -1.67 -0.73 6.31
N ARG A 112 -0.69 -0.35 7.14
CA ARG A 112 -0.03 0.96 7.05
C ARG A 112 0.70 1.16 5.73
N HIS A 113 1.39 0.14 5.23
CA HIS A 113 2.24 0.28 4.05
C HIS A 113 1.55 -0.05 2.72
N PHE A 114 0.48 -0.86 2.74
CA PHE A 114 -0.10 -1.41 1.51
C PHE A 114 -1.62 -1.23 1.36
N VAL A 115 -2.31 -0.67 2.36
CA VAL A 115 -3.72 -0.27 2.27
C VAL A 115 -3.88 1.24 2.42
N LEU A 116 -3.30 1.81 3.48
CA LEU A 116 -3.47 3.21 3.85
C LEU A 116 -2.95 4.19 2.77
N PRO A 117 -1.78 4.00 2.13
CA PRO A 117 -1.27 4.93 1.14
C PRO A 117 -2.21 5.06 -0.07
N VAL A 118 -2.39 6.30 -0.54
CA VAL A 118 -3.21 6.58 -1.73
C VAL A 118 -2.39 6.35 -2.99
N ARG A 119 -1.18 6.92 -3.04
CA ARG A 119 -0.27 6.83 -4.18
C ARG A 119 0.27 5.41 -4.38
N VAL A 120 0.32 4.99 -5.63
CA VAL A 120 0.86 3.69 -6.04
C VAL A 120 2.20 3.87 -6.79
N ASN A 121 2.23 4.78 -7.77
CA ASN A 121 3.39 5.06 -8.61
C ASN A 121 3.59 6.58 -8.76
N ASN A 122 3.54 7.12 -9.98
CA ASN A 122 3.71 8.54 -10.30
C ASN A 122 2.45 9.18 -10.90
N GLU A 123 1.31 8.54 -10.74
CA GLU A 123 -0.01 9.00 -11.18
C GLU A 123 -0.44 10.28 -10.44
N ASN A 124 -1.35 11.04 -11.03
CA ASN A 124 -2.12 12.01 -10.26
C ASN A 124 -3.09 11.26 -9.35
N LEU A 125 -3.30 11.78 -8.14
CA LEU A 125 -4.28 11.23 -7.23
C LEU A 125 -5.69 11.70 -7.59
N ASP A 126 -6.69 10.91 -7.25
CA ASP A 126 -8.11 11.20 -7.46
C ASP A 126 -8.97 10.57 -6.36
N GLU A 127 -10.29 10.68 -6.47
CA GLU A 127 -11.23 10.11 -5.50
C GLU A 127 -11.51 8.61 -5.70
N SER A 128 -10.63 7.88 -6.38
CA SER A 128 -10.82 6.46 -6.71
C SER A 128 -11.13 5.60 -5.50
N ARG A 129 -10.46 5.80 -4.36
CA ARG A 129 -10.72 5.01 -3.16
C ARG A 129 -12.20 5.03 -2.74
N LYS A 130 -12.81 6.21 -2.72
CA LYS A 130 -14.24 6.36 -2.40
C LYS A 130 -15.13 5.71 -3.46
N VAL A 131 -14.87 6.02 -4.73
CA VAL A 131 -15.68 5.50 -5.85
C VAL A 131 -15.60 3.98 -5.92
N PHE A 132 -14.41 3.42 -5.87
CA PHE A 132 -14.20 1.97 -5.97
C PHE A 132 -14.72 1.22 -4.74
N TYR A 133 -14.58 1.80 -3.53
CA TYR A 133 -15.20 1.22 -2.34
C TYR A 133 -16.71 1.05 -2.51
N GLU A 134 -17.41 2.10 -2.96
CA GLU A 134 -18.86 2.06 -3.13
C GLU A 134 -19.30 1.07 -4.22
N GLU A 135 -18.52 0.88 -5.28
CA GLU A 135 -18.83 -0.11 -6.31
C GLU A 135 -18.49 -1.54 -5.90
N LEU A 136 -17.40 -1.75 -5.15
CA LEU A 136 -16.85 -3.08 -4.87
C LEU A 136 -17.36 -3.71 -3.57
N LYS A 137 -17.68 -2.91 -2.54
CA LYS A 137 -18.03 -3.43 -1.20
C LYS A 137 -19.07 -4.54 -1.21
N GLU A 138 -20.17 -4.35 -1.94
CA GLU A 138 -21.24 -5.35 -2.02
C GLU A 138 -20.84 -6.58 -2.86
N ARG A 139 -19.96 -6.38 -3.84
CA ARG A 139 -19.48 -7.41 -4.73
C ARG A 139 -18.56 -8.40 -4.02
N VAL A 140 -17.78 -7.92 -3.03
CA VAL A 140 -16.73 -8.72 -2.38
C VAL A 140 -17.04 -9.14 -0.94
N LYS A 141 -17.99 -8.52 -0.23
CA LYS A 141 -18.22 -8.70 1.21
C LYS A 141 -18.53 -10.14 1.66
N ASN A 142 -18.99 -10.99 0.75
CA ASN A 142 -19.35 -12.39 1.06
C ASN A 142 -18.28 -13.38 0.55
N LEU A 143 -17.17 -12.89 0.02
CA LEU A 143 -16.10 -13.71 -0.52
C LEU A 143 -15.00 -13.95 0.52
N SER A 144 -14.21 -15.00 0.32
CA SER A 144 -12.92 -15.13 1.00
C SER A 144 -11.97 -14.01 0.53
N LEU A 145 -10.89 -13.75 1.29
CA LEU A 145 -9.89 -12.76 0.86
C LEU A 145 -9.26 -13.14 -0.49
N TYR A 146 -8.98 -14.44 -0.69
CA TYR A 146 -8.45 -14.97 -1.95
C TYR A 146 -9.40 -14.72 -3.12
N ASP A 147 -10.67 -15.09 -2.97
CA ASP A 147 -11.68 -14.93 -4.03
C ASP A 147 -11.99 -13.45 -4.29
N ALA A 148 -11.94 -12.61 -3.26
CA ALA A 148 -12.15 -11.18 -3.40
C ALA A 148 -11.06 -10.52 -4.27
N ILE A 149 -9.80 -10.98 -4.18
CA ILE A 149 -8.72 -10.48 -5.04
C ILE A 149 -8.99 -10.82 -6.51
N LEU A 150 -9.37 -12.08 -6.79
CA LEU A 150 -9.72 -12.50 -8.15
C LEU A 150 -10.90 -11.70 -8.70
N GLU A 151 -11.92 -11.49 -7.87
CA GLU A 151 -13.13 -10.75 -8.23
C GLU A 151 -12.85 -9.26 -8.50
N VAL A 152 -11.99 -8.63 -7.69
CA VAL A 152 -11.56 -7.24 -7.93
C VAL A 152 -10.78 -7.14 -9.25
N ASN A 153 -9.90 -8.10 -9.57
CA ASN A 153 -9.19 -8.11 -10.84
C ASN A 153 -10.14 -8.31 -12.03
N HIS A 154 -11.14 -9.17 -11.89
CA HIS A 154 -12.18 -9.34 -12.90
C HIS A 154 -12.97 -8.03 -13.10
N TRP A 155 -13.38 -7.35 -12.02
CA TRP A 155 -14.02 -6.04 -12.10
C TRP A 155 -13.13 -4.98 -12.78
N CYS A 156 -11.82 -5.02 -12.55
CA CYS A 156 -10.88 -4.14 -13.27
C CYS A 156 -10.86 -4.43 -14.77
N HIS A 157 -10.85 -5.70 -15.16
CA HIS A 157 -10.91 -6.12 -16.59
C HIS A 157 -12.22 -5.68 -17.27
N GLU A 158 -13.33 -5.63 -16.56
CA GLU A 158 -14.60 -5.11 -17.11
C GLU A 158 -14.51 -3.63 -17.51
N LYS A 159 -13.55 -2.87 -16.96
CA LYS A 159 -13.43 -1.41 -17.12
C LYS A 159 -12.25 -0.97 -17.96
N VAL A 160 -11.15 -1.70 -17.96
CA VAL A 160 -9.89 -1.31 -18.58
C VAL A 160 -9.31 -2.50 -19.34
N ILE A 161 -8.89 -2.25 -20.58
CA ILE A 161 -8.16 -3.21 -21.40
C ILE A 161 -6.77 -2.69 -21.73
N TYR A 162 -5.83 -3.60 -21.93
CA TYR A 162 -4.46 -3.22 -22.29
C TYR A 162 -4.43 -2.50 -23.65
N THR A 163 -3.83 -1.32 -23.64
CA THR A 163 -3.50 -0.58 -24.85
C THR A 163 -2.28 0.29 -24.57
N PRO A 164 -1.25 0.29 -25.44
CA PRO A 164 -0.12 1.19 -25.28
C PRO A 164 -0.61 2.65 -25.16
N SER A 165 -0.10 3.34 -24.17
CA SER A 165 -0.41 4.73 -23.88
C SER A 165 0.85 5.60 -23.86
N ASP A 166 0.73 6.86 -23.47
CA ASP A 166 1.88 7.75 -23.30
C ASP A 166 2.76 7.35 -22.10
N SER A 167 3.86 8.08 -21.88
CA SER A 167 4.83 7.76 -20.80
C SER A 167 4.34 8.08 -19.40
N ARG A 168 3.29 8.88 -19.25
CA ARG A 168 2.75 9.30 -17.96
C ARG A 168 1.66 8.35 -17.50
N THR A 169 1.77 7.87 -16.27
CA THR A 169 0.73 7.02 -15.65
C THR A 169 -0.52 7.86 -15.36
N SER A 170 -1.65 7.44 -15.91
CA SER A 170 -2.97 8.04 -15.64
C SER A 170 -3.44 7.72 -14.22
N SER A 171 -4.25 8.61 -13.64
CA SER A 171 -4.92 8.31 -12.37
C SER A 171 -5.94 7.16 -12.53
N PRO A 172 -6.29 6.44 -11.46
CA PRO A 172 -7.20 5.30 -11.55
C PRO A 172 -8.55 5.63 -12.20
N LEU A 173 -9.17 6.75 -11.84
CA LEU A 173 -10.44 7.16 -12.47
C LEU A 173 -10.26 7.64 -13.92
N ALA A 174 -9.10 8.18 -14.25
CA ALA A 174 -8.80 8.54 -15.64
C ALA A 174 -8.67 7.27 -16.50
N SER A 175 -8.03 6.21 -16.00
CA SER A 175 -7.94 4.91 -16.69
C SER A 175 -9.33 4.31 -16.93
N VAL A 176 -10.21 4.35 -15.92
CA VAL A 176 -11.62 3.91 -16.08
C VAL A 176 -12.34 4.76 -17.14
N LYS A 177 -12.12 6.08 -17.15
CA LYS A 177 -12.78 7.00 -18.09
C LYS A 177 -12.32 6.77 -19.54
N THR A 178 -11.08 6.40 -19.75
CA THR A 178 -10.54 6.10 -21.09
C THR A 178 -10.80 4.66 -21.50
N ALA A 179 -11.09 3.75 -20.54
CA ALA A 179 -11.30 2.32 -20.71
C ALA A 179 -10.07 1.57 -21.25
N TYR A 180 -8.87 2.17 -21.18
CA TYR A 180 -7.61 1.50 -21.56
C TYR A 180 -6.43 2.01 -20.75
N GLY A 181 -5.34 1.22 -20.73
CA GLY A 181 -4.07 1.56 -20.13
C GLY A 181 -2.98 0.58 -20.54
N ARG A 182 -1.72 0.99 -20.38
CA ARG A 182 -0.59 0.06 -20.41
C ARG A 182 -0.43 -0.61 -19.03
N CYS A 183 0.50 -1.52 -18.88
CA CYS A 183 0.74 -2.25 -17.63
C CYS A 183 0.94 -1.32 -16.40
N GLY A 184 1.50 -0.13 -16.58
CA GLY A 184 1.65 0.87 -15.52
C GLY A 184 0.32 1.41 -15.00
N GLU A 185 -0.62 1.75 -15.90
CA GLU A 185 -1.98 2.19 -15.55
C GLU A 185 -2.81 1.05 -14.97
N GLU A 186 -2.80 -0.13 -15.62
CA GLU A 186 -3.58 -1.29 -15.19
C GLU A 186 -3.18 -1.73 -13.77
N SER A 187 -1.87 -1.82 -13.50
CA SER A 187 -1.38 -2.19 -12.16
C SER A 187 -1.65 -1.11 -11.10
N THR A 188 -1.54 0.18 -11.46
CA THR A 188 -1.93 1.28 -10.56
C THR A 188 -3.42 1.23 -10.24
N PHE A 189 -4.26 0.97 -11.24
CA PHE A 189 -5.70 0.85 -11.10
C PHE A 189 -6.09 -0.33 -10.21
N LEU A 190 -5.54 -1.52 -10.46
CA LEU A 190 -5.82 -2.71 -9.65
C LEU A 190 -5.36 -2.53 -8.19
N VAL A 191 -4.16 -1.97 -7.95
CA VAL A 191 -3.71 -1.68 -6.58
C VAL A 191 -4.66 -0.71 -5.87
N ALA A 192 -5.11 0.36 -6.55
CA ALA A 192 -6.06 1.30 -5.99
C ALA A 192 -7.42 0.63 -5.68
N ALA A 193 -7.90 -0.25 -6.55
CA ALA A 193 -9.14 -1.00 -6.36
C ALA A 193 -9.05 -1.97 -5.17
N LEU A 194 -7.98 -2.76 -5.06
CA LEU A 194 -7.75 -3.66 -3.93
C LEU A 194 -7.65 -2.90 -2.60
N ARG A 195 -6.87 -1.82 -2.56
CA ARG A 195 -6.73 -0.96 -1.38
C ARG A 195 -8.05 -0.31 -0.97
N SER A 196 -8.94 -0.02 -1.93
CA SER A 196 -10.25 0.59 -1.64
C SER A 196 -11.16 -0.30 -0.80
N VAL A 197 -10.99 -1.62 -0.88
CA VAL A 197 -11.70 -2.62 -0.07
C VAL A 197 -10.83 -3.24 1.03
N GLY A 198 -9.73 -2.57 1.37
CA GLY A 198 -8.87 -2.95 2.51
C GLY A 198 -7.97 -4.16 2.26
N ILE A 199 -7.71 -4.51 1.02
CA ILE A 199 -6.79 -5.59 0.65
C ILE A 199 -5.39 -4.99 0.44
N PRO A 200 -4.36 -5.44 1.20
CA PRO A 200 -3.00 -4.98 0.98
C PRO A 200 -2.51 -5.36 -0.42
N ALA A 201 -2.08 -4.37 -1.18
CA ALA A 201 -1.61 -4.57 -2.54
C ALA A 201 -0.45 -3.65 -2.88
N ARG A 202 0.44 -4.12 -3.76
CA ARG A 202 1.61 -3.38 -4.23
C ARG A 202 1.86 -3.65 -5.71
N GLN A 203 2.35 -2.61 -6.40
CA GLN A 203 2.81 -2.75 -7.77
C GLN A 203 4.21 -3.37 -7.77
N VAL A 204 4.42 -4.39 -8.58
CA VAL A 204 5.74 -4.96 -8.86
C VAL A 204 6.19 -4.49 -10.24
N TYR A 205 7.47 -4.19 -10.37
CA TYR A 205 8.06 -3.75 -11.62
C TYR A 205 9.35 -4.52 -11.91
N THR A 206 9.47 -4.99 -13.14
CA THR A 206 10.73 -5.43 -13.71
C THR A 206 11.17 -4.45 -14.78
N PRO A 207 12.37 -3.84 -14.66
CA PRO A 207 12.84 -2.86 -15.64
C PRO A 207 13.21 -3.50 -16.98
N ARG A 208 13.48 -4.81 -16.98
CA ARG A 208 13.91 -5.56 -18.14
C ARG A 208 13.71 -7.06 -17.94
N TRP A 209 13.18 -7.73 -18.94
CA TRP A 209 13.17 -9.17 -18.99
C TRP A 209 14.54 -9.75 -19.40
N ALA A 210 14.83 -10.98 -19.02
CA ALA A 210 16.08 -11.65 -19.40
C ALA A 210 16.23 -11.89 -20.93
N HIS A 211 15.13 -11.87 -21.69
CA HIS A 211 15.10 -12.18 -23.12
C HIS A 211 14.74 -11.00 -24.01
N THR A 212 14.37 -9.86 -23.46
CA THR A 212 14.02 -8.62 -24.20
C THR A 212 14.30 -7.39 -23.34
N ASP A 213 14.50 -6.25 -23.98
CA ASP A 213 14.66 -4.96 -23.30
C ASP A 213 13.36 -4.36 -22.76
N ASP A 214 12.24 -5.04 -22.94
CA ASP A 214 10.94 -4.60 -22.47
C ASP A 214 10.85 -4.71 -20.95
N ASN A 215 10.12 -3.77 -20.35
CA ASN A 215 9.75 -3.76 -18.94
C ASN A 215 8.32 -4.29 -18.76
N HIS A 216 7.96 -4.56 -17.50
CA HIS A 216 6.59 -4.90 -17.16
C HIS A 216 6.25 -4.50 -15.72
N ALA A 217 4.96 -4.24 -15.49
CA ALA A 217 4.41 -3.98 -14.17
C ALA A 217 3.15 -4.84 -13.96
N TRP A 218 3.03 -5.43 -12.77
CA TRP A 218 1.88 -6.23 -12.34
C TRP A 218 1.60 -5.99 -10.87
N VAL A 219 0.79 -6.81 -10.23
CA VAL A 219 0.36 -6.60 -8.85
C VAL A 219 0.68 -7.82 -7.98
N GLU A 220 1.08 -7.57 -6.76
CA GLU A 220 1.02 -8.52 -5.66
C GLU A 220 -0.04 -8.08 -4.65
N ALA A 221 -0.85 -9.05 -4.19
CA ALA A 221 -1.84 -8.89 -3.15
C ALA A 221 -1.56 -9.85 -1.99
N TRP A 222 -1.78 -9.40 -0.76
CA TRP A 222 -1.49 -10.18 0.42
C TRP A 222 -2.70 -11.02 0.86
N VAL A 223 -2.45 -12.33 1.08
CA VAL A 223 -3.45 -13.28 1.59
C VAL A 223 -2.84 -14.07 2.76
N ASP A 224 -3.40 -13.88 3.94
CA ASP A 224 -3.15 -14.71 5.14
C ASP A 224 -1.66 -15.03 5.41
N GLY A 225 -0.77 -14.04 5.22
CA GLY A 225 0.66 -14.16 5.54
C GLY A 225 1.58 -14.24 4.34
N GLN A 226 1.05 -14.30 3.11
CA GLN A 226 1.83 -14.44 1.89
C GLN A 226 1.43 -13.41 0.82
N TRP A 227 2.39 -13.04 0.00
CA TRP A 227 2.17 -12.25 -1.20
C TRP A 227 1.94 -13.16 -2.39
N HIS A 228 0.85 -12.92 -3.12
CA HIS A 228 0.47 -13.63 -4.33
C HIS A 228 0.41 -12.64 -5.49
N PHE A 229 0.91 -13.05 -6.66
CA PHE A 229 0.90 -12.19 -7.82
C PHE A 229 -0.28 -12.46 -8.76
N LEU A 230 -0.61 -11.43 -9.55
CA LEU A 230 -1.61 -11.52 -10.62
C LEU A 230 -1.34 -10.45 -11.68
N GLY A 231 -1.66 -10.76 -12.94
CA GLY A 231 -1.69 -9.79 -14.04
C GLY A 231 -2.81 -8.77 -13.79
N ALA A 232 -2.48 -7.49 -13.90
CA ALA A 232 -3.45 -6.44 -13.65
C ALA A 232 -4.44 -6.31 -14.81
N CYS A 233 -5.75 -6.32 -14.52
CA CYS A 233 -6.82 -6.37 -15.52
C CYS A 233 -6.76 -7.62 -16.43
N GLU A 234 -6.01 -8.64 -16.03
CA GLU A 234 -5.83 -9.90 -16.73
C GLU A 234 -6.33 -11.04 -15.82
N PRO A 235 -7.64 -11.30 -15.75
CA PRO A 235 -8.20 -12.28 -14.82
C PRO A 235 -7.79 -13.70 -15.19
N GLU A 236 -7.24 -14.39 -14.19
CA GLU A 236 -6.92 -15.81 -14.22
C GLU A 236 -7.76 -16.56 -13.18
N PRO A 237 -7.97 -17.87 -13.30
CA PRO A 237 -8.81 -18.63 -12.38
C PRO A 237 -8.19 -18.79 -10.97
N VAL A 238 -6.88 -18.55 -10.83
CA VAL A 238 -6.13 -18.67 -9.58
C VAL A 238 -5.08 -17.58 -9.49
N LEU A 239 -4.67 -17.24 -8.26
CA LEU A 239 -3.49 -16.39 -8.04
C LEU A 239 -2.20 -17.13 -8.42
N ASP A 240 -1.10 -16.40 -8.57
CA ASP A 240 0.22 -16.91 -9.00
C ASP A 240 0.21 -17.52 -10.42
N LEU A 241 -0.75 -17.07 -11.22
CA LEU A 241 -0.86 -17.42 -12.63
C LEU A 241 -0.91 -16.15 -13.48
N GLY A 242 -0.16 -16.15 -14.58
CA GLY A 242 -0.13 -15.09 -15.57
C GLY A 242 0.77 -15.49 -16.74
N TRP A 243 0.60 -14.86 -17.89
CA TRP A 243 1.42 -15.12 -19.09
C TRP A 243 2.93 -14.95 -18.82
N PHE A 244 3.28 -14.14 -17.83
CA PHE A 244 4.66 -13.82 -17.47
C PHE A 244 5.31 -14.79 -16.48
N ASN A 245 4.68 -15.89 -16.07
CA ASN A 245 5.27 -16.85 -15.13
C ASN A 245 6.65 -17.34 -15.60
N ALA A 246 6.76 -17.76 -16.87
CA ALA A 246 8.02 -18.25 -17.40
C ALA A 246 9.10 -17.14 -17.53
N PRO A 247 8.81 -15.93 -18.05
CA PRO A 247 9.74 -14.81 -17.96
C PRO A 247 10.13 -14.42 -16.54
N ALA A 248 9.18 -14.38 -15.60
CA ALA A 248 9.43 -14.00 -14.21
C ALA A 248 10.37 -14.99 -13.50
N SER A 249 10.23 -16.30 -13.74
CA SER A 249 11.11 -17.31 -13.15
C SER A 249 12.59 -17.20 -13.60
N ARG A 250 12.88 -16.35 -14.57
CA ARG A 250 14.23 -16.07 -15.09
C ARG A 250 14.59 -14.60 -15.01
N GLY A 251 13.79 -13.80 -14.31
CA GLY A 251 14.04 -12.39 -14.12
C GLY A 251 15.31 -12.14 -13.29
N MET A 252 15.95 -10.99 -13.52
CA MET A 252 17.15 -10.58 -12.80
C MET A 252 16.84 -9.60 -11.69
N LEU A 253 15.73 -8.85 -11.81
CA LEU A 253 15.30 -7.87 -10.83
C LEU A 253 13.78 -7.72 -10.89
N MET A 254 13.15 -7.87 -9.75
CA MET A 254 11.75 -7.52 -9.51
C MET A 254 11.67 -6.76 -8.21
N HIS A 255 11.17 -5.54 -8.29
CA HIS A 255 11.16 -4.66 -7.15
C HIS A 255 9.83 -3.94 -6.99
N THR A 256 9.58 -3.44 -5.79
CA THR A 256 8.43 -2.60 -5.48
C THR A 256 8.85 -1.43 -4.61
N LYS A 257 8.14 -0.32 -4.76
CA LYS A 257 8.27 0.86 -3.90
C LYS A 257 7.21 0.79 -2.82
N VAL A 258 7.65 0.64 -1.59
CA VAL A 258 6.80 0.60 -0.40
C VAL A 258 6.79 1.97 0.23
N PHE A 259 5.59 2.52 0.43
CA PHE A 259 5.41 3.83 1.04
C PHE A 259 6.00 3.88 2.45
N GLY A 260 6.81 4.90 2.74
CA GLY A 260 7.40 5.16 4.04
C GLY A 260 8.63 4.33 4.38
N ARG A 261 8.97 4.30 5.66
CA ARG A 261 10.07 3.50 6.22
C ARG A 261 9.61 2.08 6.48
N TYR A 262 9.70 1.25 5.48
CA TYR A 262 9.31 -0.15 5.59
C TYR A 262 10.43 -0.99 6.23
N ASN A 263 10.06 -1.89 7.15
CA ASN A 263 10.96 -2.79 7.90
C ASN A 263 10.49 -4.26 7.82
N GLY A 264 9.88 -4.64 6.70
CA GLY A 264 9.49 -6.03 6.45
C GLY A 264 10.67 -6.95 6.18
N PRO A 265 10.39 -8.24 5.90
CA PRO A 265 11.40 -9.27 5.76
C PRO A 265 12.18 -9.21 4.44
N GLU A 266 11.68 -8.45 3.45
CA GLU A 266 12.29 -8.39 2.12
C GLU A 266 13.60 -7.60 2.12
N GLU A 267 14.48 -7.92 1.17
CA GLU A 267 15.74 -7.21 0.96
C GLU A 267 15.50 -5.76 0.57
N VAL A 268 16.05 -4.83 1.34
CA VAL A 268 15.99 -3.40 1.06
C VAL A 268 17.07 -3.03 0.07
N MET A 269 16.67 -2.54 -1.11
CA MET A 269 17.56 -2.05 -2.15
C MET A 269 17.97 -0.60 -1.91
N SER A 270 16.98 0.25 -1.59
CA SER A 270 17.20 1.67 -1.34
C SER A 270 16.16 2.25 -0.38
N ARG A 271 16.49 3.38 0.23
CA ARG A 271 15.56 4.17 1.05
C ARG A 271 15.66 5.63 0.67
N THR A 272 14.50 6.25 0.52
CA THR A 272 14.34 7.70 0.37
C THR A 272 13.58 8.27 1.56
N SER A 273 13.35 9.57 1.57
CA SER A 273 12.48 10.20 2.57
C SER A 273 11.00 9.76 2.45
N GLY A 274 10.57 9.25 1.31
CA GLY A 274 9.16 8.94 1.05
C GLY A 274 8.85 7.45 0.88
N TYR A 275 9.83 6.64 0.48
CA TYR A 275 9.60 5.22 0.24
C TYR A 275 10.84 4.36 0.51
N THR A 276 10.60 3.08 0.71
CA THR A 276 11.60 2.02 0.74
C THR A 276 11.44 1.16 -0.52
N GLU A 277 12.49 0.96 -1.27
CA GLU A 277 12.51 0.08 -2.42
C GLU A 277 13.05 -1.29 -2.00
N ILE A 278 12.28 -2.33 -2.27
CA ILE A 278 12.59 -3.70 -1.86
C ILE A 278 12.64 -4.64 -3.06
N ASN A 279 13.51 -5.65 -2.96
CA ASN A 279 13.61 -6.73 -3.93
C ASN A 279 12.59 -7.83 -3.58
N VAL A 280 11.76 -8.20 -4.54
CA VAL A 280 10.72 -9.22 -4.39
C VAL A 280 10.94 -10.41 -5.31
N ILE A 281 12.08 -10.50 -5.98
CA ILE A 281 12.38 -11.58 -6.95
C ILE A 281 12.25 -12.98 -6.33
N GLY A 282 12.48 -13.11 -5.02
CA GLY A 282 12.33 -14.37 -4.29
C GLY A 282 10.93 -14.97 -4.33
N ASN A 283 9.88 -14.19 -4.66
CA ASN A 283 8.52 -14.68 -4.86
C ASN A 283 8.33 -15.40 -6.21
N TYR A 284 9.28 -15.24 -7.15
CA TYR A 284 9.16 -15.71 -8.53
C TYR A 284 10.20 -16.76 -8.92
N ALA A 285 11.37 -16.73 -8.28
CA ALA A 285 12.47 -17.63 -8.62
C ALA A 285 13.36 -17.90 -7.40
N PRO A 286 14.01 -19.08 -7.34
CA PRO A 286 15.09 -19.30 -6.41
C PRO A 286 16.22 -18.28 -6.65
N THR A 287 16.72 -17.68 -5.57
CA THR A 287 17.77 -16.66 -5.62
C THR A 287 19.06 -17.17 -5.00
N THR A 288 20.19 -16.60 -5.43
CA THR A 288 21.49 -16.78 -4.79
C THR A 288 22.21 -15.45 -4.69
N GLN A 289 23.11 -15.35 -3.75
CA GLN A 289 23.99 -14.18 -3.64
C GLN A 289 25.27 -14.41 -4.43
N ALA A 290 25.64 -13.42 -5.25
CA ALA A 290 26.90 -13.40 -5.95
C ALA A 290 27.73 -12.17 -5.50
N THR A 291 29.01 -12.39 -5.21
CA THR A 291 29.95 -11.31 -4.93
C THR A 291 30.81 -11.08 -6.16
N VAL A 292 30.79 -9.85 -6.69
CA VAL A 292 31.64 -9.43 -7.79
C VAL A 292 32.77 -8.57 -7.23
N THR A 293 34.01 -9.00 -7.42
CA THR A 293 35.20 -8.25 -7.02
C THR A 293 35.89 -7.75 -8.26
N VAL A 294 36.08 -6.44 -8.37
CA VAL A 294 36.82 -5.81 -9.47
C VAL A 294 38.22 -5.44 -8.99
N THR A 295 39.21 -6.02 -9.64
CA THR A 295 40.63 -5.77 -9.33
C THR A 295 41.37 -5.31 -10.55
N THR A 296 42.48 -4.59 -10.32
CA THR A 296 43.54 -4.34 -11.34
C THR A 296 44.26 -5.64 -11.69
N PRO A 297 45.07 -5.68 -12.79
CA PRO A 297 45.86 -6.86 -13.14
C PRO A 297 46.83 -7.33 -12.05
N ASP A 298 47.24 -6.46 -11.15
CA ASP A 298 48.08 -6.74 -10.00
C ASP A 298 47.29 -7.04 -8.71
N ASN A 299 46.04 -7.45 -8.85
CA ASN A 299 45.12 -7.85 -7.77
C ASN A 299 44.80 -6.76 -6.72
N GLN A 300 44.94 -5.47 -7.07
CA GLN A 300 44.49 -4.42 -6.17
C GLN A 300 43.01 -4.09 -6.35
N PRO A 301 42.22 -3.88 -5.28
CA PRO A 301 40.84 -3.51 -5.39
C PRO A 301 40.62 -2.21 -6.15
N VAL A 302 39.75 -2.20 -7.14
CA VAL A 302 39.33 -0.99 -7.86
C VAL A 302 38.22 -0.30 -7.05
N LYS A 303 38.48 0.93 -6.60
CA LYS A 303 37.49 1.74 -5.91
C LYS A 303 36.49 2.32 -6.92
N ASN A 304 35.19 2.30 -6.54
CA ASN A 304 34.11 2.86 -7.35
C ASN A 304 34.02 2.27 -8.77
N ALA A 305 34.29 0.97 -8.91
CA ALA A 305 34.05 0.27 -10.17
C ALA A 305 32.54 0.20 -10.44
N GLN A 306 32.13 0.60 -11.63
CA GLN A 306 30.77 0.34 -12.10
C GLN A 306 30.70 -1.05 -12.72
N VAL A 307 29.68 -1.83 -12.31
CA VAL A 307 29.44 -3.17 -12.84
C VAL A 307 28.01 -3.21 -13.37
N ASP A 308 27.86 -3.48 -14.65
CA ASP A 308 26.56 -3.62 -15.30
C ASP A 308 26.31 -5.09 -15.60
N PHE A 309 25.14 -5.58 -15.19
CA PHE A 309 24.64 -6.90 -15.56
C PHE A 309 23.71 -6.75 -16.76
N LYS A 310 23.98 -7.53 -17.82
CA LYS A 310 23.20 -7.51 -19.06
C LYS A 310 22.55 -8.88 -19.33
#